data_9aa6414b5f32efd67e2388a65f5f3a83
#
_entry.id   9aa6414b5f32efd67e2388a65f5f3a83
#
_cell.length_a   1.000
_cell.length_b   1.000
_cell.length_c   1.000
_cell.angle_alpha   90.00
_cell.angle_beta   90.00
_cell.angle_gamma   90.00
#
_symmetry.space_group_name_H-M   'P 1'
#
loop_
_entity.id
_entity.type
_entity.pdbx_description
1 polymer ?
#
loop_
_entity_poly.entity_id
_entity_poly.type
_entity_poly.pdbx_seq_one_letter_code
_entity_poly.pdbx_strand_id
1 'polypeptide(L)'
;GKWMWWSRGIGGKSALDYLIKVRGMDFVEAVQTIMGNGSASYPTYENSNSYEQQPLLLPERSPTSDVVVEYLFGRGIDYEIINECLDKELIIESLPYHNVVFIGYDENKEPKYAAYRATNQSRIMGDCTGSKKQYSFRLTAENTGEVHLFECAIDLLSYATLLKLDGKDWRQFNLVSLSGVYSPKQKIEDSKVPVTLSRLLEKDKTIRRIVLHLD
;
A
#
# COMPACT_ATOMS: atom_id res chain seq x y z
N GLY A 1 8.54 2.06 -24.30
CA GLY A 1 7.31 1.99 -25.10
C GLY A 1 6.80 0.55 -25.20
N LYS A 2 5.52 0.37 -25.47
CA LYS A 2 4.94 -0.95 -25.73
C LYS A 2 5.28 -1.37 -27.16
N TRP A 3 5.56 -2.67 -27.35
CA TRP A 3 5.78 -3.25 -28.68
C TRP A 3 4.99 -4.55 -28.81
N MET A 4 4.65 -4.94 -30.04
CA MET A 4 3.91 -6.15 -30.35
C MET A 4 4.39 -6.73 -31.67
N TRP A 5 4.71 -8.02 -31.71
CA TRP A 5 4.98 -8.79 -32.90
C TRP A 5 3.75 -9.61 -33.27
N TRP A 6 2.88 -9.02 -34.07
CA TRP A 6 1.55 -9.56 -34.38
C TRP A 6 1.56 -10.96 -34.97
N SER A 7 2.53 -11.25 -35.89
CA SER A 7 2.62 -12.55 -36.54
C SER A 7 3.05 -13.70 -35.63
N ARG A 8 3.63 -13.39 -34.46
CA ARG A 8 4.06 -14.38 -33.47
C ARG A 8 3.30 -14.29 -32.15
N GLY A 9 2.38 -13.36 -32.01
CA GLY A 9 1.63 -13.18 -30.78
C GLY A 9 2.48 -12.76 -29.57
N ILE A 10 3.70 -12.22 -29.78
CA ILE A 10 4.63 -11.88 -28.73
C ILE A 10 4.67 -10.36 -28.56
N GLY A 11 4.63 -9.90 -27.31
CA GLY A 11 4.73 -8.48 -27.00
C GLY A 11 5.35 -8.19 -25.66
N GLY A 12 5.67 -6.91 -25.44
CA GLY A 12 6.29 -6.46 -24.19
C GLY A 12 6.14 -4.96 -23.97
N LYS A 13 6.52 -4.55 -22.77
CA LYS A 13 6.42 -3.16 -22.32
C LYS A 13 7.77 -2.44 -22.23
N SER A 14 8.89 -3.16 -22.47
CA SER A 14 10.24 -2.66 -22.31
C SER A 14 11.19 -3.21 -23.38
N ALA A 15 12.36 -2.59 -23.53
CA ALA A 15 13.45 -3.12 -24.33
C ALA A 15 13.96 -4.48 -23.79
N LEU A 16 13.93 -4.64 -22.48
CA LEU A 16 14.29 -5.88 -21.81
C LEU A 16 13.38 -7.04 -22.25
N ASP A 17 12.06 -6.83 -22.25
CA ASP A 17 11.12 -7.81 -22.80
C ASP A 17 11.44 -8.20 -24.24
N TYR A 18 11.86 -7.25 -25.07
CA TYR A 18 12.22 -7.50 -26.46
C TYR A 18 13.47 -8.39 -26.56
N LEU A 19 14.52 -8.07 -25.81
CA LEU A 19 15.76 -8.83 -25.83
C LEU A 19 15.56 -10.28 -25.35
N ILE A 20 14.77 -10.46 -24.28
CA ILE A 20 14.48 -11.79 -23.74
C ILE A 20 13.55 -12.58 -24.68
N LYS A 21 12.39 -12.01 -25.04
CA LYS A 21 11.33 -12.74 -25.76
C LYS A 21 11.59 -12.92 -27.26
N VAL A 22 12.28 -11.97 -27.88
CA VAL A 22 12.52 -11.97 -29.33
C VAL A 22 13.94 -12.39 -29.68
N ARG A 23 14.93 -11.93 -28.92
CA ARG A 23 16.35 -12.26 -29.16
C ARG A 23 16.82 -13.50 -28.42
N GLY A 24 15.99 -14.01 -27.47
CA GLY A 24 16.33 -15.23 -26.71
C GLY A 24 17.46 -15.05 -25.71
N MET A 25 17.77 -13.80 -25.33
CA MET A 25 18.83 -13.52 -24.35
C MET A 25 18.35 -13.92 -22.94
N ASP A 26 19.30 -14.40 -22.12
CA ASP A 26 18.98 -14.51 -20.69
C ASP A 26 18.84 -13.13 -20.03
N PHE A 27 18.27 -13.10 -18.82
CA PHE A 27 17.97 -11.84 -18.15
C PHE A 27 19.21 -10.98 -17.91
N VAL A 28 20.33 -11.59 -17.48
CA VAL A 28 21.56 -10.88 -17.14
C VAL A 28 22.21 -10.31 -18.41
N GLU A 29 22.28 -11.13 -19.48
CA GLU A 29 22.80 -10.72 -20.79
C GLU A 29 21.98 -9.57 -21.39
N ALA A 30 20.63 -9.64 -21.28
CA ALA A 30 19.73 -8.59 -21.75
C ALA A 30 19.92 -7.27 -20.98
N VAL A 31 20.11 -7.35 -19.66
CA VAL A 31 20.38 -6.16 -18.82
C VAL A 31 21.74 -5.58 -19.19
N GLN A 32 22.79 -6.39 -19.34
CA GLN A 32 24.13 -5.93 -19.74
C GLN A 32 24.12 -5.27 -21.13
N THR A 33 23.34 -5.83 -22.05
CA THR A 33 23.19 -5.26 -23.41
C THR A 33 22.51 -3.87 -23.37
N ILE A 34 21.50 -3.68 -22.51
CA ILE A 34 20.83 -2.39 -22.34
C ILE A 34 21.74 -1.39 -21.64
N MET A 35 22.48 -1.83 -20.64
CA MET A 35 23.41 -0.98 -19.89
C MET A 35 24.64 -0.57 -20.71
N GLY A 36 24.92 -1.27 -21.82
CA GLY A 36 26.03 -1.01 -22.71
C GLY A 36 27.37 -1.44 -22.11
N ASN A 37 28.24 -2.07 -22.93
CA ASN A 37 29.64 -2.32 -22.58
C ASN A 37 30.52 -1.05 -22.74
N GLY A 38 29.98 0.11 -22.47
CA GLY A 38 30.68 1.38 -22.51
C GLY A 38 30.40 2.13 -21.23
N SER A 39 31.44 2.69 -20.63
CA SER A 39 31.37 3.71 -19.60
C SER A 39 30.64 4.96 -20.14
N ALA A 40 29.40 4.82 -20.51
CA ALA A 40 28.51 5.95 -20.60
C ALA A 40 28.30 6.38 -19.15
N SER A 41 29.03 7.41 -18.75
CA SER A 41 28.66 8.27 -17.66
C SER A 41 27.23 8.73 -17.98
N TYR A 42 26.26 7.95 -17.54
CA TYR A 42 24.92 8.48 -17.40
C TYR A 42 25.08 9.67 -16.46
N PRO A 43 24.53 10.84 -16.79
CA PRO A 43 24.38 11.84 -15.76
C PRO A 43 23.71 11.07 -14.60
N THR A 44 24.46 10.87 -13.54
CA THR A 44 23.86 10.65 -12.25
C THR A 44 22.92 11.82 -12.12
N TYR A 45 21.64 11.60 -12.43
CA TYR A 45 20.62 12.44 -11.87
C TYR A 45 20.84 12.22 -10.38
N GLU A 46 21.70 13.03 -9.79
CA GLU A 46 21.53 13.35 -8.41
C GLU A 46 20.05 13.68 -8.34
N ASN A 47 19.30 12.83 -7.66
CA ASN A 47 17.94 13.13 -7.27
C ASN A 47 17.97 14.30 -6.29
N SER A 48 18.45 15.46 -6.77
CA SER A 48 18.16 16.77 -6.25
C SER A 48 16.76 17.20 -6.70
N ASN A 49 15.90 16.24 -7.02
CA ASN A 49 14.49 16.46 -6.92
C ASN A 49 14.17 16.55 -5.43
N SER A 50 14.27 17.76 -4.89
CA SER A 50 13.22 18.24 -4.03
C SER A 50 11.93 17.92 -4.79
N TYR A 51 11.40 16.71 -4.61
CA TYR A 51 10.02 16.42 -4.96
C TYR A 51 9.23 17.45 -4.16
N GLU A 52 8.79 18.52 -4.80
CA GLU A 52 7.68 19.30 -4.28
C GLU A 52 6.66 18.25 -3.94
N GLN A 53 6.42 18.08 -2.64
CA GLN A 53 5.57 17.02 -2.14
C GLN A 53 4.19 17.34 -2.71
N GLN A 54 3.82 16.62 -3.77
CA GLN A 54 2.51 16.80 -4.38
C GLN A 54 1.46 16.60 -3.28
N PRO A 55 0.44 17.45 -3.24
CA PRO A 55 -0.66 17.28 -2.31
C PRO A 55 -1.32 15.93 -2.56
N LEU A 56 -1.88 15.33 -1.52
CA LEU A 56 -2.66 14.11 -1.67
C LEU A 56 -3.88 14.38 -2.56
N LEU A 57 -3.99 13.63 -3.64
CA LEU A 57 -5.13 13.69 -4.56
C LEU A 57 -6.08 12.54 -4.22
N LEU A 58 -7.11 12.84 -3.43
CA LEU A 58 -8.19 11.89 -3.17
C LEU A 58 -9.10 11.79 -4.42
N PRO A 59 -9.58 10.58 -4.76
CA PRO A 59 -10.60 10.42 -5.79
C PRO A 59 -11.92 11.07 -5.34
N GLU A 60 -12.77 11.38 -6.31
CA GLU A 60 -14.12 11.85 -6.03
C GLU A 60 -14.89 10.80 -5.21
N ARG A 61 -15.58 11.27 -4.16
CA ARG A 61 -16.35 10.41 -3.25
C ARG A 61 -17.71 10.09 -3.87
N SER A 62 -18.11 8.83 -3.81
CA SER A 62 -19.48 8.40 -4.12
C SER A 62 -20.46 8.96 -3.08
N PRO A 63 -21.69 9.30 -3.48
CA PRO A 63 -22.74 9.72 -2.53
C PRO A 63 -23.23 8.58 -1.62
N THR A 64 -22.98 7.32 -2.02
CA THR A 64 -23.29 6.12 -1.23
C THR A 64 -22.03 5.31 -1.00
N SER A 65 -22.08 4.33 -0.12
CA SER A 65 -20.98 3.39 0.16
C SER A 65 -21.41 1.93 0.00
N ASP A 66 -22.51 1.68 -0.71
CA ASP A 66 -23.14 0.36 -0.77
C ASP A 66 -22.24 -0.70 -1.38
N VAL A 67 -21.53 -0.34 -2.47
CA VAL A 67 -20.62 -1.27 -3.17
C VAL A 67 -19.43 -1.64 -2.29
N VAL A 68 -18.91 -0.66 -1.56
CA VAL A 68 -17.77 -0.88 -0.64
C VAL A 68 -18.20 -1.71 0.56
N VAL A 69 -19.38 -1.45 1.12
CA VAL A 69 -19.94 -2.24 2.23
C VAL A 69 -20.13 -3.69 1.80
N GLU A 70 -20.78 -3.93 0.66
CA GLU A 70 -20.99 -5.28 0.13
C GLU A 70 -19.66 -6.00 -0.11
N TYR A 71 -18.70 -5.31 -0.71
CA TYR A 71 -17.38 -5.87 -0.97
C TYR A 71 -16.63 -6.27 0.31
N LEU A 72 -16.56 -5.38 1.31
CA LEU A 72 -15.83 -5.64 2.55
C LEU A 72 -16.53 -6.70 3.39
N PHE A 73 -17.88 -6.66 3.46
CA PHE A 73 -18.66 -7.69 4.12
C PHE A 73 -18.49 -9.05 3.45
N GLY A 74 -18.50 -9.10 2.12
CA GLY A 74 -18.23 -10.31 1.35
C GLY A 74 -16.82 -10.87 1.55
N ARG A 75 -15.88 -10.07 2.06
CA ARG A 75 -14.54 -10.50 2.49
C ARG A 75 -14.48 -10.96 3.95
N GLY A 76 -15.62 -11.00 4.63
CA GLY A 76 -15.73 -11.45 6.01
C GLY A 76 -15.42 -10.37 7.06
N ILE A 77 -15.39 -9.10 6.69
CA ILE A 77 -15.20 -8.00 7.64
C ILE A 77 -16.54 -7.69 8.31
N ASP A 78 -16.52 -7.55 9.63
CA ASP A 78 -17.72 -7.29 10.42
C ASP A 78 -18.34 -5.93 10.07
N TYR A 79 -19.67 -5.90 9.99
CA TYR A 79 -20.45 -4.75 9.58
C TYR A 79 -20.29 -3.54 10.50
N GLU A 80 -20.16 -3.74 11.81
CA GLU A 80 -19.93 -2.65 12.77
C GLU A 80 -18.58 -1.97 12.51
N ILE A 81 -17.54 -2.75 12.21
CA ILE A 81 -16.22 -2.23 11.89
C ILE A 81 -16.23 -1.43 10.60
N ILE A 82 -16.93 -1.95 9.57
CA ILE A 82 -17.08 -1.24 8.29
C ILE A 82 -17.77 0.10 8.51
N ASN A 83 -18.92 0.13 9.20
CA ASN A 83 -19.68 1.35 9.45
C ASN A 83 -18.89 2.36 10.25
N GLU A 84 -18.20 1.93 11.30
CA GLU A 84 -17.37 2.84 12.10
C GLU A 84 -16.24 3.46 11.27
N CYS A 85 -15.64 2.70 10.35
CA CYS A 85 -14.63 3.24 9.45
C CYS A 85 -15.22 4.23 8.43
N LEU A 86 -16.44 4.01 7.96
CA LEU A 86 -17.16 4.94 7.07
C LEU A 86 -17.55 6.23 7.82
N ASP A 87 -18.09 6.11 9.02
CA ASP A 87 -18.49 7.25 9.85
C ASP A 87 -17.30 8.15 10.23
N LYS A 88 -16.14 7.54 10.44
CA LYS A 88 -14.87 8.24 10.72
C LYS A 88 -14.12 8.66 9.46
N GLU A 89 -14.69 8.45 8.28
CA GLU A 89 -14.09 8.73 6.98
C GLU A 89 -12.73 8.04 6.76
N LEU A 90 -12.44 6.98 7.51
CA LEU A 90 -11.27 6.13 7.31
C LEU A 90 -11.39 5.29 6.03
N ILE A 91 -12.62 5.05 5.59
CA ILE A 91 -12.95 4.37 4.34
C ILE A 91 -13.96 5.22 3.58
N ILE A 92 -13.77 5.36 2.27
CA ILE A 92 -14.76 5.94 1.36
C ILE A 92 -14.92 5.07 0.12
N GLU A 93 -16.05 5.23 -0.57
CA GLU A 93 -16.26 4.72 -1.92
C GLU A 93 -15.91 5.80 -2.95
N SER A 94 -15.12 5.44 -3.96
CA SER A 94 -14.68 6.39 -4.98
C SER A 94 -15.48 6.31 -6.27
N LEU A 95 -15.65 7.43 -6.96
CA LEU A 95 -16.15 7.49 -8.32
C LEU A 95 -14.97 7.53 -9.33
N PRO A 96 -15.17 7.10 -10.60
CA PRO A 96 -16.38 6.45 -11.13
C PRO A 96 -16.39 4.91 -10.96
N TYR A 97 -15.34 4.33 -10.36
CA TYR A 97 -15.11 2.89 -10.35
C TYR A 97 -15.57 2.17 -9.08
N HIS A 98 -16.16 2.88 -8.13
CA HIS A 98 -16.63 2.34 -6.85
C HIS A 98 -15.57 1.53 -6.09
N ASN A 99 -14.31 1.97 -6.18
CA ASN A 99 -13.24 1.33 -5.41
C ASN A 99 -13.36 1.66 -3.92
N VAL A 100 -12.95 0.73 -3.07
CA VAL A 100 -12.70 1.05 -1.67
C VAL A 100 -11.41 1.86 -1.56
N VAL A 101 -11.46 2.98 -0.82
CA VAL A 101 -10.30 3.83 -0.55
C VAL A 101 -10.08 3.89 0.97
N PHE A 102 -8.90 3.47 1.39
CA PHE A 102 -8.46 3.49 2.79
C PHE A 102 -7.64 4.75 3.04
N ILE A 103 -8.07 5.58 3.99
CA ILE A 103 -7.48 6.90 4.24
C ILE A 103 -6.70 6.87 5.55
N GLY A 104 -5.55 7.51 5.53
CA GLY A 104 -4.72 7.73 6.71
C GLY A 104 -4.51 9.22 6.97
N TYR A 105 -4.64 9.62 8.22
CA TYR A 105 -4.65 11.00 8.66
C TYR A 105 -3.38 11.34 9.46
N ASP A 106 -3.03 12.62 9.44
CA ASP A 106 -2.05 13.17 10.38
C ASP A 106 -2.70 13.57 11.72
N GLU A 107 -1.92 14.18 12.58
CA GLU A 107 -2.34 14.61 13.92
C GLU A 107 -3.35 15.76 13.91
N ASN A 108 -3.39 16.50 12.81
CA ASN A 108 -4.35 17.60 12.59
C ASN A 108 -5.65 17.10 11.97
N LYS A 109 -5.80 15.77 11.83
CA LYS A 109 -6.92 15.14 11.13
C LYS A 109 -7.01 15.52 9.65
N GLU A 110 -5.86 15.85 9.04
CA GLU A 110 -5.78 16.05 7.60
C GLU A 110 -5.41 14.74 6.90
N PRO A 111 -6.06 14.38 5.79
CA PRO A 111 -5.72 13.18 5.04
C PRO A 111 -4.32 13.34 4.41
N LYS A 112 -3.44 12.41 4.67
CA LYS A 112 -2.05 12.40 4.14
C LYS A 112 -1.70 11.12 3.38
N TYR A 113 -2.54 10.12 3.49
CA TYR A 113 -2.37 8.84 2.81
C TYR A 113 -3.72 8.34 2.31
N ALA A 114 -3.74 7.75 1.13
CA ALA A 114 -4.87 6.99 0.65
C ALA A 114 -4.40 5.84 -0.24
N ALA A 115 -4.96 4.66 -0.02
CA ALA A 115 -4.79 3.51 -0.90
C ALA A 115 -6.15 3.07 -1.40
N TYR A 116 -6.21 2.67 -2.66
CA TYR A 116 -7.44 2.16 -3.26
C TYR A 116 -7.33 0.70 -3.67
N ARG A 117 -8.46 0.02 -3.65
CA ARG A 117 -8.60 -1.35 -4.15
C ARG A 117 -9.92 -1.48 -4.89
N ALA A 118 -9.86 -2.09 -6.09
CA ALA A 118 -11.05 -2.39 -6.86
C ALA A 118 -11.96 -3.37 -6.13
N THR A 119 -13.25 -3.08 -6.15
CA THR A 119 -14.30 -3.91 -5.55
C THR A 119 -14.79 -5.03 -6.47
N ASN A 120 -14.42 -4.97 -7.75
CA ASN A 120 -14.72 -5.99 -8.74
C ASN A 120 -13.65 -7.11 -8.77
N GLN A 121 -13.77 -8.05 -9.72
CA GLN A 121 -12.83 -9.16 -9.89
C GLN A 121 -11.43 -8.74 -10.37
N SER A 122 -11.22 -7.46 -10.72
CA SER A 122 -9.88 -6.98 -11.06
C SER A 122 -9.01 -6.91 -9.80
N ARG A 123 -7.71 -7.16 -9.97
CA ARG A 123 -6.74 -7.03 -8.86
C ARG A 123 -6.10 -5.65 -8.83
N ILE A 124 -6.82 -4.63 -9.30
CA ILE A 124 -6.30 -3.26 -9.34
C ILE A 124 -6.27 -2.70 -7.92
N MET A 125 -5.10 -2.27 -7.50
CA MET A 125 -4.86 -1.60 -6.22
C MET A 125 -3.65 -0.68 -6.34
N GLY A 126 -3.55 0.30 -5.48
CA GLY A 126 -2.42 1.23 -5.45
C GLY A 126 -2.60 2.34 -4.43
N ASP A 127 -1.56 3.16 -4.31
CA ASP A 127 -1.62 4.38 -3.52
C ASP A 127 -2.12 5.54 -4.39
N CYS A 128 -2.91 6.44 -3.84
CA CYS A 128 -3.28 7.68 -4.50
C CYS A 128 -2.06 8.61 -4.62
N THR A 129 -2.04 9.44 -5.67
CA THR A 129 -0.95 10.42 -5.88
C THR A 129 -0.79 11.33 -4.67
N GLY A 130 0.45 11.57 -4.26
CA GLY A 130 0.77 12.40 -3.10
C GLY A 130 0.65 11.69 -1.75
N SER A 131 0.32 10.39 -1.73
CA SER A 131 0.24 9.59 -0.50
C SER A 131 1.57 9.52 0.24
N LYS A 132 1.51 9.73 1.56
CA LYS A 132 2.65 9.62 2.48
C LYS A 132 2.50 8.38 3.36
N LYS A 133 3.24 7.32 3.07
CA LYS A 133 3.10 6.00 3.73
C LYS A 133 3.24 6.04 5.25
N GLN A 134 3.98 7.01 5.81
CA GLN A 134 4.10 7.17 7.27
C GLN A 134 2.75 7.45 7.96
N TYR A 135 1.73 7.83 7.21
CA TYR A 135 0.36 8.03 7.67
C TYR A 135 -0.60 6.93 7.21
N SER A 136 -0.10 5.75 6.87
CA SER A 136 -0.91 4.64 6.39
C SER A 136 -2.16 4.38 7.24
N PHE A 137 -3.12 3.69 6.64
CA PHE A 137 -4.37 3.31 7.28
C PHE A 137 -4.14 2.62 8.63
N ARG A 138 -4.88 3.03 9.65
CA ARG A 138 -4.74 2.52 11.01
C ARG A 138 -6.01 2.69 11.83
N LEU A 139 -6.18 1.78 12.81
CA LEU A 139 -7.14 1.89 13.90
C LEU A 139 -6.32 1.95 15.17
N THR A 140 -6.26 3.10 15.82
CA THR A 140 -5.34 3.34 16.93
C THR A 140 -6.07 3.49 18.25
N ALA A 141 -5.55 2.80 19.27
CA ALA A 141 -5.84 3.01 20.67
C ALA A 141 -4.65 3.71 21.34
N GLU A 142 -4.92 4.54 22.33
CA GLU A 142 -3.87 5.22 23.08
C GLU A 142 -3.27 4.33 24.17
N ASN A 143 -1.97 4.50 24.43
CA ASN A 143 -1.25 3.92 25.56
C ASN A 143 -1.34 2.38 25.69
N THR A 144 -1.42 1.66 24.58
CA THR A 144 -1.51 0.20 24.59
C THR A 144 -0.19 -0.48 24.96
N GLY A 145 0.93 0.19 24.81
CA GLY A 145 2.27 -0.41 24.93
C GLY A 145 2.61 -1.43 23.84
N GLU A 146 1.66 -1.75 22.96
CA GLU A 146 1.76 -2.74 21.90
C GLU A 146 1.20 -2.20 20.60
N VAL A 147 1.78 -2.64 19.47
CA VAL A 147 1.28 -2.36 18.12
C VAL A 147 1.24 -3.64 17.29
N HIS A 148 0.17 -3.82 16.55
CA HIS A 148 -0.02 -4.90 15.57
C HIS A 148 0.16 -4.35 14.16
N LEU A 149 1.05 -4.97 13.38
CA LEU A 149 1.39 -4.55 12.03
C LEU A 149 0.86 -5.54 11.00
N PHE A 150 0.23 -5.01 9.96
CA PHE A 150 -0.39 -5.76 8.87
C PHE A 150 0.17 -5.32 7.52
N GLU A 151 0.22 -6.21 6.53
CA GLU A 151 0.67 -5.86 5.19
C GLU A 151 -0.25 -4.82 4.56
N CYS A 152 -1.58 -5.03 4.64
CA CYS A 152 -2.56 -4.13 4.04
C CYS A 152 -3.74 -3.80 4.98
N ALA A 153 -4.57 -2.83 4.58
CA ALA A 153 -5.73 -2.39 5.36
C ALA A 153 -6.78 -3.50 5.52
N ILE A 154 -6.95 -4.38 4.52
CA ILE A 154 -7.94 -5.47 4.60
C ILE A 154 -7.54 -6.50 5.64
N ASP A 155 -6.26 -6.85 5.74
CA ASP A 155 -5.75 -7.79 6.75
C ASP A 155 -5.97 -7.24 8.16
N LEU A 156 -5.72 -5.94 8.33
CA LEU A 156 -5.99 -5.21 9.56
C LEU A 156 -7.47 -5.29 9.96
N LEU A 157 -8.40 -5.02 9.03
CA LEU A 157 -9.85 -5.07 9.28
C LEU A 157 -10.32 -6.50 9.55
N SER A 158 -9.72 -7.49 8.88
CA SER A 158 -9.99 -8.91 9.13
C SER A 158 -9.57 -9.28 10.55
N TYR A 159 -8.40 -8.82 11.01
CA TYR A 159 -7.95 -9.06 12.37
C TYR A 159 -8.83 -8.36 13.42
N ALA A 160 -9.28 -7.13 13.16
CA ALA A 160 -10.23 -6.45 14.02
C ALA A 160 -11.54 -7.26 14.14
N THR A 161 -11.99 -7.88 13.05
CA THR A 161 -13.15 -8.79 13.05
C THR A 161 -12.89 -10.03 13.90
N LEU A 162 -11.71 -10.66 13.78
CA LEU A 162 -11.34 -11.80 14.63
C LEU A 162 -11.31 -11.44 16.11
N LEU A 163 -10.78 -10.28 16.47
CA LEU A 163 -10.80 -9.78 17.85
C LEU A 163 -12.24 -9.68 18.37
N LYS A 164 -13.15 -9.13 17.58
CA LYS A 164 -14.56 -9.04 17.95
C LYS A 164 -15.22 -10.40 18.12
N LEU A 165 -14.93 -11.35 17.22
CA LEU A 165 -15.42 -12.73 17.33
C LEU A 165 -14.90 -13.45 18.60
N ASP A 166 -13.69 -13.12 19.03
CA ASP A 166 -13.09 -13.58 20.29
C ASP A 166 -13.64 -12.85 21.53
N GLY A 167 -14.64 -11.98 21.37
CA GLY A 167 -15.22 -11.20 22.47
C GLY A 167 -14.34 -10.05 22.98
N LYS A 168 -13.34 -9.65 22.20
CA LYS A 168 -12.44 -8.53 22.52
C LYS A 168 -12.92 -7.27 21.80
N ASP A 169 -12.81 -6.13 22.47
CA ASP A 169 -13.06 -4.84 21.82
C ASP A 169 -11.83 -4.41 21.01
N TRP A 170 -11.94 -4.52 19.68
CA TRP A 170 -10.88 -4.16 18.75
C TRP A 170 -10.43 -2.69 18.85
N ARG A 171 -11.27 -1.81 19.41
CA ARG A 171 -10.96 -0.39 19.63
C ARG A 171 -9.87 -0.17 20.68
N GLN A 172 -9.58 -1.19 21.48
CA GLN A 172 -8.53 -1.16 22.50
C GLN A 172 -7.15 -1.57 21.96
N PHE A 173 -7.06 -1.89 20.66
CA PHE A 173 -5.82 -2.33 20.03
C PHE A 173 -5.26 -1.24 19.11
N ASN A 174 -3.94 -1.19 18.99
CA ASN A 174 -3.24 -0.32 18.07
C ASN A 174 -2.90 -1.12 16.81
N LEU A 175 -3.74 -1.01 15.79
CA LEU A 175 -3.66 -1.77 14.54
C LEU A 175 -3.18 -0.85 13.40
N VAL A 176 -2.10 -1.21 12.71
CA VAL A 176 -1.47 -0.36 11.70
C VAL A 176 -1.13 -1.13 10.43
N SER A 177 -1.58 -0.64 9.30
CA SER A 177 -1.18 -1.16 7.99
C SER A 177 0.18 -0.59 7.57
N LEU A 178 1.06 -1.43 7.03
CA LEU A 178 2.35 -1.00 6.46
C LEU A 178 2.23 -0.49 5.02
N SER A 179 1.06 -0.68 4.39
CA SER A 179 0.82 -0.33 2.98
C SER A 179 1.78 -1.04 2.02
N GLY A 180 1.94 -2.32 2.26
CA GLY A 180 2.88 -3.22 1.59
C GLY A 180 4.18 -3.38 2.38
N VAL A 181 4.79 -4.55 2.22
CA VAL A 181 6.09 -4.88 2.80
C VAL A 181 7.17 -4.87 1.74
N TYR A 182 8.36 -4.48 2.11
CA TYR A 182 9.53 -4.54 1.22
C TYR A 182 10.15 -5.93 1.29
N SER A 183 10.57 -6.46 0.15
CA SER A 183 11.41 -7.65 0.16
C SER A 183 12.68 -7.38 0.96
N PRO A 184 13.04 -8.27 1.90
CA PRO A 184 14.26 -8.10 2.67
C PRO A 184 15.49 -8.15 1.75
N LYS A 185 16.52 -7.40 2.08
CA LYS A 185 17.81 -7.50 1.40
C LYS A 185 18.56 -8.75 1.90
N GLN A 186 19.63 -9.13 1.17
CA GLN A 186 20.45 -10.30 1.54
C GLN A 186 21.00 -10.20 2.97
N LYS A 187 21.33 -8.99 3.41
CA LYS A 187 21.72 -8.71 4.80
C LYS A 187 20.61 -7.90 5.46
N ILE A 188 20.20 -8.34 6.63
CA ILE A 188 19.10 -7.71 7.38
C ILE A 188 19.45 -6.27 7.76
N GLU A 189 20.73 -5.98 8.02
CA GLU A 189 21.24 -4.65 8.37
C GLU A 189 21.04 -3.64 7.25
N ASP A 190 21.00 -4.12 5.99
CA ASP A 190 20.76 -3.28 4.82
C ASP A 190 19.26 -3.07 4.53
N SER A 191 18.39 -3.76 5.27
CA SER A 191 16.95 -3.65 5.13
C SER A 191 16.45 -2.39 5.83
N LYS A 192 15.49 -1.71 5.21
CA LYS A 192 14.90 -0.50 5.80
C LYS A 192 13.71 -0.84 6.66
N VAL A 193 13.63 -0.23 7.83
CA VAL A 193 12.41 -0.26 8.65
C VAL A 193 11.30 0.47 7.88
N PRO A 194 10.08 -0.07 7.81
CA PRO A 194 8.95 0.62 7.19
C PRO A 194 8.75 2.02 7.79
N VAL A 195 8.58 3.03 6.93
CA VAL A 195 8.46 4.43 7.35
C VAL A 195 7.31 4.67 8.32
N THR A 196 6.22 3.89 8.16
CA THR A 196 5.07 3.88 9.08
C THR A 196 5.49 3.50 10.50
N LEU A 197 6.25 2.40 10.62
CA LEU A 197 6.73 1.91 11.93
C LEU A 197 7.73 2.87 12.55
N SER A 198 8.71 3.37 11.77
CA SER A 198 9.68 4.36 12.25
C SER A 198 9.00 5.57 12.87
N ARG A 199 8.04 6.16 12.12
CA ARG A 199 7.27 7.31 12.62
C ARG A 199 6.47 6.99 13.87
N LEU A 200 5.84 5.82 13.91
CA LEU A 200 5.05 5.41 15.07
C LEU A 200 5.91 5.31 16.34
N LEU A 201 7.08 4.67 16.25
CA LEU A 201 8.03 4.53 17.36
C LEU A 201 8.68 5.84 17.78
N GLU A 202 8.81 6.80 16.86
CA GLU A 202 9.25 8.15 17.17
C GLU A 202 8.23 8.90 18.02
N LYS A 203 6.94 8.73 17.73
CA LYS A 203 5.84 9.43 18.38
C LYS A 203 5.40 8.81 19.69
N ASP A 204 5.21 7.51 19.69
CA ASP A 204 4.73 6.76 20.84
C ASP A 204 5.88 5.98 21.49
N LYS A 205 6.47 6.60 22.52
CA LYS A 205 7.55 5.99 23.30
C LYS A 205 7.05 4.96 24.33
N THR A 206 5.74 4.75 24.42
CA THR A 206 5.17 3.72 25.31
C THR A 206 5.20 2.34 24.68
N ILE A 207 5.28 2.23 23.36
CA ILE A 207 5.32 0.97 22.62
C ILE A 207 6.56 0.17 23.06
N ARG A 208 6.31 -1.05 23.55
CA ARG A 208 7.33 -2.03 23.99
C ARG A 208 7.25 -3.34 23.23
N ARG A 209 6.11 -3.57 22.56
CA ARG A 209 5.86 -4.82 21.83
C ARG A 209 5.34 -4.52 20.41
N ILE A 210 5.94 -5.20 19.45
CA ILE A 210 5.50 -5.17 18.05
C ILE A 210 5.07 -6.58 17.69
N VAL A 211 3.83 -6.74 17.24
CA VAL A 211 3.28 -8.01 16.77
C VAL A 211 3.12 -7.92 15.24
N LEU A 212 3.73 -8.86 14.54
CA LEU A 212 3.70 -8.91 13.08
C LEU A 212 2.63 -9.92 12.63
N HIS A 213 1.73 -9.48 11.77
CA HIS A 213 0.72 -10.27 11.08
C HIS A 213 0.99 -10.14 9.57
N LEU A 214 2.11 -10.70 9.13
CA LEU A 214 2.59 -10.65 7.75
C LEU A 214 2.58 -12.06 7.18
N ASP A 215 2.24 -12.18 5.87
CA ASP A 215 2.25 -13.45 5.12
C ASP A 215 3.68 -13.84 4.67
#